data_a0b2087dee5dfe297f901904fce3d3f5
#
_entry.id   a0b2087dee5dfe297f901904fce3d3f5
#
_cell.length_a   1.000
_cell.length_b   1.000
_cell.length_c   1.000
_cell.angle_alpha   90.00
_cell.angle_beta   90.00
_cell.angle_gamma   90.00
#
_symmetry.space_group_name_H-M   'P 1'
#
loop_
_entity.id
_entity.type
_entity.pdbx_description
1 polymer ?
#
loop_
_entity_poly.entity_id
_entity_poly.type
_entity_poly.pdbx_seq_one_letter_code
_entity_poly.pdbx_strand_id
1 'polypeptide(L)'
;SLYDGSGKNNIFFSTAPAYLTIGNIAVSDRNLRLSFGAQRYSQGASNAFIKSDFEVRVSADGELWSQALAYGFGEVEDVPGEWRLATADFTLPEGVNTLYIKFIPKMSSVNRIDDVLLVAGAGGELVEFGKAETVETSTIAQVLDSPIAAVYQVEGTVVGTHSKGFLLKDETGIILTFKKNHGVAVGDVLTVKGATSVYGGLKQFGETSELTKTGTASVTQPTAEEFTAASFDAYVAAPCIKYVKYSGFLTSYQDNIYQWHYDVTVDGTAVVGSLSYPNSTLNVTSYLDRNVIITGYAIGVTGNDTKYLNTLVTSIEFAEAEQCPDESQAITVKE
;
A
#
# COMPACT_ATOMS: atom_id res chain seq x y z
N SER A 1 29.07 16.30 17.85
CA SER A 1 28.12 17.19 18.56
C SER A 1 26.75 17.01 17.96
N LEU A 2 25.75 16.89 18.81
CA LEU A 2 24.36 16.89 18.42
C LEU A 2 24.02 18.24 17.78
N TYR A 3 23.30 18.21 16.66
CA TYR A 3 22.81 19.41 16.01
C TYR A 3 21.48 19.83 16.68
N ASP A 4 21.41 21.06 17.19
CA ASP A 4 20.26 21.50 18.00
C ASP A 4 19.23 22.35 17.21
N GLY A 5 19.47 22.59 15.91
CA GLY A 5 18.71 23.59 15.14
C GLY A 5 19.13 25.03 15.48
N SER A 6 18.95 26.00 14.58
CA SER A 6 19.49 27.35 14.76
C SER A 6 18.55 28.36 15.40
N GLY A 7 17.28 28.02 15.61
CA GLY A 7 16.36 29.03 16.08
C GLY A 7 14.94 28.55 16.37
N LYS A 8 14.05 29.53 16.54
CA LYS A 8 12.63 29.27 16.85
C LYS A 8 11.77 28.99 15.62
N ASN A 9 12.26 29.28 14.42
CA ASN A 9 11.52 29.16 13.17
C ASN A 9 12.09 27.99 12.38
N ASN A 10 11.20 27.09 11.97
CA ASN A 10 11.52 25.97 11.09
C ASN A 10 10.37 25.78 10.09
N ILE A 11 10.62 25.03 9.05
CA ILE A 11 9.59 24.68 8.08
C ILE A 11 9.00 23.33 8.45
N PHE A 12 7.69 23.32 8.64
CA PHE A 12 6.93 22.17 9.09
C PHE A 12 6.06 21.61 7.97
N PHE A 13 6.24 20.33 7.67
CA PHE A 13 5.45 19.58 6.69
C PHE A 13 4.47 18.68 7.45
N SER A 14 3.20 19.05 7.49
CA SER A 14 2.17 18.32 8.24
C SER A 14 1.37 17.34 7.40
N THR A 15 1.32 17.57 6.08
CA THR A 15 0.50 16.78 5.15
C THR A 15 1.25 16.54 3.84
N ALA A 16 0.95 15.42 3.18
CA ALA A 16 1.35 15.15 1.80
C ALA A 16 0.09 15.24 0.88
N PRO A 17 0.23 15.71 -0.37
CA PRO A 17 1.45 16.23 -0.96
C PRO A 17 1.72 17.68 -0.55
N ALA A 18 2.91 17.95 -0.05
CA ALA A 18 3.43 19.28 0.19
C ALA A 18 4.87 19.32 -0.29
N TYR A 19 5.40 20.51 -0.55
CA TYR A 19 6.81 20.68 -0.86
C TYR A 19 7.26 22.12 -0.57
N LEU A 20 8.55 22.28 -0.32
CA LEU A 20 9.22 23.57 -0.33
C LEU A 20 10.17 23.60 -1.51
N THR A 21 10.16 24.70 -2.27
CA THR A 21 11.19 24.97 -3.29
C THR A 21 11.95 26.24 -2.92
N ILE A 22 13.28 26.13 -2.90
CA ILE A 22 14.20 27.27 -2.85
C ILE A 22 14.77 27.39 -4.26
N GLY A 23 14.61 28.54 -4.90
CA GLY A 23 14.96 28.66 -6.32
C GLY A 23 15.83 29.88 -6.65
N ASN A 24 16.27 29.95 -7.89
CA ASN A 24 17.13 30.99 -8.44
C ASN A 24 18.46 31.15 -7.67
N ILE A 25 19.04 30.04 -7.19
CA ILE A 25 20.31 30.05 -6.47
C ILE A 25 21.41 30.10 -7.53
N ALA A 26 22.19 31.20 -7.55
CA ALA A 26 23.35 31.28 -8.43
C ALA A 26 24.46 30.35 -7.90
N VAL A 27 24.99 29.51 -8.78
CA VAL A 27 26.07 28.58 -8.47
C VAL A 27 27.23 28.75 -9.45
N SER A 28 28.47 28.76 -8.93
CA SER A 28 29.70 28.82 -9.71
C SER A 28 30.46 27.50 -9.71
N ASP A 29 30.24 26.70 -8.66
CA ASP A 29 30.88 25.42 -8.47
C ASP A 29 29.96 24.29 -8.90
N ARG A 30 30.54 23.28 -9.53
CA ARG A 30 29.80 22.06 -9.90
C ARG A 30 29.70 21.07 -8.75
N ASN A 31 30.74 21.04 -7.91
CA ASN A 31 30.80 20.14 -6.76
C ASN A 31 30.21 20.85 -5.55
N LEU A 32 29.07 20.38 -5.11
CA LEU A 32 28.28 21.03 -4.07
C LEU A 32 28.03 20.14 -2.88
N ARG A 33 27.90 20.77 -1.72
CA ARG A 33 27.37 20.17 -0.50
C ARG A 33 26.13 20.93 -0.06
N LEU A 34 25.04 20.23 0.05
CA LEU A 34 23.80 20.69 0.69
C LEU A 34 23.76 20.13 2.10
N SER A 35 23.54 21.00 3.08
CA SER A 35 23.22 20.57 4.45
C SER A 35 21.90 21.18 4.91
N PHE A 36 21.19 20.48 5.78
CA PHE A 36 19.94 20.97 6.39
C PHE A 36 19.68 20.23 7.70
N GLY A 37 19.09 20.96 8.65
CA GLY A 37 18.54 20.34 9.85
C GLY A 37 17.28 19.55 9.49
N ALA A 38 17.15 18.34 10.03
CA ALA A 38 15.99 17.49 9.84
C ALA A 38 15.50 16.93 11.17
N GLN A 39 14.19 16.96 11.38
CA GLN A 39 13.55 16.42 12.59
C GLN A 39 12.20 15.80 12.21
N ARG A 40 11.85 14.68 12.82
CA ARG A 40 10.49 14.19 12.84
C ARG A 40 9.84 14.59 14.15
N TYR A 41 8.86 15.51 14.08
CA TYR A 41 8.11 15.94 15.24
C TYR A 41 6.92 15.01 15.48
N SER A 42 6.76 14.56 16.72
CA SER A 42 5.60 13.79 17.13
C SER A 42 5.19 14.23 18.53
N GLN A 43 3.94 14.65 18.71
CA GLN A 43 3.39 14.86 20.04
C GLN A 43 3.23 13.49 20.73
N GLY A 44 4.11 13.18 21.68
CA GLY A 44 3.98 12.05 22.59
C GLY A 44 4.59 10.72 22.13
N ALA A 45 5.16 10.62 20.93
CA ALA A 45 5.94 9.47 20.52
C ALA A 45 7.18 9.94 19.75
N SER A 46 8.34 9.56 20.23
CA SER A 46 9.61 9.84 19.60
C SER A 46 9.81 8.87 18.43
N ASN A 47 9.62 9.33 17.22
CA ASN A 47 9.93 8.57 16.00
C ASN A 47 11.20 9.14 15.35
N ALA A 48 12.09 8.26 14.92
CA ALA A 48 13.24 8.63 14.12
C ALA A 48 12.83 9.27 12.79
N PHE A 49 13.65 10.15 12.24
CA PHE A 49 13.46 10.69 10.90
C PHE A 49 13.72 9.58 9.88
N ILE A 50 12.72 9.30 9.07
CA ILE A 50 12.78 8.24 8.05
C ILE A 50 13.20 8.87 6.71
N LYS A 51 14.41 8.60 6.25
CA LYS A 51 14.95 9.18 5.01
C LYS A 51 14.13 8.82 3.77
N SER A 52 13.56 7.62 3.70
CA SER A 52 12.71 7.20 2.59
C SER A 52 11.39 7.98 2.49
N ASP A 53 10.95 8.61 3.58
CA ASP A 53 9.72 9.40 3.64
C ASP A 53 9.94 10.87 3.25
N PHE A 54 11.18 11.26 2.98
CA PHE A 54 11.52 12.66 2.71
C PHE A 54 12.60 12.76 1.64
N GLU A 55 12.24 13.33 0.50
CA GLU A 55 13.14 13.49 -0.64
C GLU A 55 13.66 14.91 -0.75
N VAL A 56 14.90 15.01 -1.23
CA VAL A 56 15.50 16.26 -1.67
C VAL A 56 15.91 16.12 -3.12
N ARG A 57 15.47 17.04 -3.97
CA ARG A 57 15.78 17.04 -5.39
C ARG A 57 16.32 18.40 -5.81
N VAL A 58 17.09 18.43 -6.88
CA VAL A 58 17.61 19.66 -7.48
C VAL A 58 17.18 19.77 -8.94
N SER A 59 17.16 20.99 -9.45
CA SER A 59 16.82 21.31 -10.83
C SER A 59 17.62 22.50 -11.33
N ALA A 60 17.92 22.58 -12.62
CA ALA A 60 18.55 23.76 -13.23
C ALA A 60 17.54 24.83 -13.67
N ASP A 61 16.27 24.45 -13.88
CA ASP A 61 15.21 25.30 -14.44
C ASP A 61 13.94 25.39 -13.59
N GLY A 62 13.85 24.57 -12.53
CA GLY A 62 12.66 24.44 -11.67
C GLY A 62 11.55 23.55 -12.25
N GLU A 63 11.74 22.98 -13.44
CA GLU A 63 10.79 22.13 -14.15
C GLU A 63 11.28 20.66 -14.22
N LEU A 64 12.50 20.46 -14.68
CA LEU A 64 13.12 19.13 -14.78
C LEU A 64 13.97 18.84 -13.54
N TRP A 65 13.46 17.97 -12.68
CA TRP A 65 14.07 17.62 -11.39
C TRP A 65 15.00 16.41 -11.52
N SER A 66 16.04 16.38 -10.68
CA SER A 66 16.93 15.23 -10.54
C SER A 66 16.24 14.05 -9.87
N GLN A 67 16.89 12.89 -9.86
CA GLN A 67 16.59 11.85 -8.86
C GLN A 67 16.74 12.43 -7.45
N ALA A 68 16.14 11.74 -6.45
CA ALA A 68 16.35 12.11 -5.07
C ALA A 68 17.83 12.06 -4.70
N LEU A 69 18.34 13.13 -4.13
CA LEU A 69 19.73 13.15 -3.63
C LEU A 69 19.87 12.15 -2.48
N ALA A 70 20.93 11.37 -2.52
CA ALA A 70 21.36 10.60 -1.37
C ALA A 70 21.91 11.55 -0.29
N TYR A 71 21.35 11.48 0.92
CA TYR A 71 21.85 12.25 2.05
C TYR A 71 22.01 11.36 3.30
N GLY A 72 22.90 11.76 4.19
CA GLY A 72 23.18 11.06 5.43
C GLY A 72 23.22 11.98 6.63
N PHE A 73 23.15 11.40 7.83
CA PHE A 73 23.24 12.12 9.11
C PHE A 73 24.61 11.95 9.79
N GLY A 74 25.61 11.42 9.06
CA GLY A 74 26.89 11.05 9.63
C GLY A 74 26.79 9.84 10.58
N GLU A 75 27.78 9.68 11.44
CA GLU A 75 27.86 8.57 12.43
C GLU A 75 27.14 8.90 13.75
N VAL A 76 26.15 9.78 13.73
CA VAL A 76 25.42 10.17 14.94
C VAL A 76 24.32 9.15 15.21
N GLU A 77 24.22 8.70 16.45
CA GLU A 77 23.18 7.79 16.92
C GLU A 77 21.78 8.36 16.65
N ASP A 78 20.86 7.49 16.23
CA ASP A 78 19.52 7.88 15.86
C ASP A 78 18.65 8.04 17.10
N VAL A 79 18.58 9.27 17.62
CA VAL A 79 17.75 9.60 18.78
C VAL A 79 16.39 10.12 18.26
N PRO A 80 15.30 9.39 18.57
CA PRO A 80 13.98 9.77 18.14
C PRO A 80 13.56 11.18 18.61
N GLY A 81 13.00 11.97 17.68
CA GLY A 81 12.50 13.31 17.97
C GLY A 81 13.54 14.42 18.07
N GLU A 82 14.83 14.09 17.95
CA GLU A 82 15.90 15.09 17.95
C GLU A 82 16.22 15.64 16.57
N TRP A 83 16.78 16.83 16.54
CA TRP A 83 17.31 17.43 15.32
C TRP A 83 18.60 16.75 14.89
N ARG A 84 18.74 16.55 13.58
CA ARG A 84 19.93 15.97 12.97
C ARG A 84 20.35 16.81 11.77
N LEU A 85 21.65 16.97 11.57
CA LEU A 85 22.17 17.63 10.39
C LEU A 85 22.32 16.61 9.25
N ALA A 86 21.47 16.76 8.23
CA ALA A 86 21.58 16.00 7.00
C ALA A 86 22.61 16.66 6.07
N THR A 87 23.37 15.83 5.35
CA THR A 87 24.33 16.29 4.33
C THR A 87 24.19 15.46 3.05
N ALA A 88 24.19 16.14 1.91
CA ALA A 88 24.23 15.54 0.58
C ALA A 88 25.35 16.16 -0.24
N ASP A 89 26.29 15.36 -0.72
CA ASP A 89 27.32 15.77 -1.68
C ASP A 89 26.88 15.34 -3.09
N PHE A 90 26.93 16.24 -4.05
CA PHE A 90 26.55 15.95 -5.44
C PHE A 90 27.33 16.81 -6.43
N THR A 91 27.34 16.39 -7.69
CA THR A 91 28.01 17.10 -8.81
C THR A 91 26.98 17.52 -9.83
N LEU A 92 27.01 18.79 -10.25
CA LEU A 92 26.15 19.32 -11.32
C LEU A 92 26.71 19.01 -12.71
N PRO A 93 25.86 18.85 -13.72
CA PRO A 93 26.27 18.86 -15.12
C PRO A 93 27.01 20.14 -15.50
N GLU A 94 27.79 20.08 -16.59
CA GLU A 94 28.45 21.27 -17.13
C GLU A 94 27.44 22.33 -17.60
N GLY A 95 27.78 23.61 -17.38
CA GLY A 95 26.97 24.74 -17.82
C GLY A 95 25.80 25.09 -16.88
N VAL A 96 25.56 24.36 -15.82
CA VAL A 96 24.57 24.69 -14.81
C VAL A 96 25.12 25.83 -13.94
N ASN A 97 24.44 26.99 -13.96
CA ASN A 97 24.79 28.18 -13.19
C ASN A 97 23.63 28.70 -12.30
N THR A 98 22.48 28.04 -12.37
CA THR A 98 21.31 28.31 -11.54
C THR A 98 20.78 27.00 -10.99
N LEU A 99 20.40 27.00 -9.72
CA LEU A 99 19.91 25.82 -9.03
C LEU A 99 18.60 26.11 -8.31
N TYR A 100 17.74 25.12 -8.32
CA TYR A 100 16.53 25.00 -7.50
C TYR A 100 16.67 23.79 -6.61
N ILE A 101 16.23 23.87 -5.36
CA ILE A 101 16.23 22.76 -4.40
C ILE A 101 14.79 22.55 -3.96
N LYS A 102 14.32 21.30 -4.02
CA LYS A 102 12.98 20.92 -3.58
C LYS A 102 13.04 19.90 -2.47
N PHE A 103 12.33 20.16 -1.38
CA PHE A 103 12.14 19.26 -0.25
C PHE A 103 10.73 18.70 -0.31
N ILE A 104 10.58 17.37 -0.29
CA ILE A 104 9.32 16.67 -0.58
C ILE A 104 9.07 15.59 0.46
N PRO A 105 8.12 15.78 1.40
CA PRO A 105 7.61 14.69 2.20
C PRO A 105 6.78 13.75 1.32
N LYS A 106 7.05 12.45 1.36
CA LYS A 106 6.32 11.42 0.60
C LYS A 106 5.05 10.95 1.30
N MET A 107 5.02 11.08 2.61
CA MET A 107 3.89 10.68 3.44
C MET A 107 3.44 11.86 4.31
N SER A 108 2.20 11.80 4.79
CA SER A 108 1.72 12.70 5.84
C SER A 108 2.49 12.39 7.13
N SER A 109 3.70 12.91 7.19
CA SER A 109 4.60 12.78 8.34
C SER A 109 4.95 14.18 8.81
N VAL A 110 5.01 14.33 10.10
CA VAL A 110 5.31 15.60 10.79
C VAL A 110 6.81 15.93 10.70
N ASN A 111 7.34 16.06 9.48
CA ASN A 111 8.75 16.40 9.25
C ASN A 111 8.98 17.90 9.35
N ARG A 112 10.15 18.27 9.85
CA ARG A 112 10.65 19.65 9.91
C ARG A 112 12.02 19.73 9.27
N ILE A 113 12.30 20.87 8.64
CA ILE A 113 13.64 21.25 8.20
C ILE A 113 14.02 22.63 8.72
N ASP A 114 15.32 22.83 8.87
CA ASP A 114 15.92 24.08 9.33
C ASP A 114 17.32 24.23 8.69
N ASP A 115 17.92 25.41 8.80
CA ASP A 115 19.34 25.68 8.46
C ASP A 115 19.79 25.14 7.10
N VAL A 116 19.01 25.39 6.04
CA VAL A 116 19.40 24.96 4.69
C VAL A 116 20.61 25.77 4.22
N LEU A 117 21.73 25.08 3.97
CA LEU A 117 22.98 25.66 3.52
C LEU A 117 23.51 24.91 2.29
N LEU A 118 23.80 25.64 1.23
CA LEU A 118 24.47 25.14 0.03
C LEU A 118 25.84 25.79 -0.11
N VAL A 119 26.89 25.00 -0.23
CA VAL A 119 28.28 25.45 -0.38
C VAL A 119 29.01 24.62 -1.42
N ALA A 120 30.17 25.10 -1.87
CA ALA A 120 31.11 24.26 -2.60
C ALA A 120 31.55 23.09 -1.73
N GLY A 121 31.63 21.89 -2.32
CA GLY A 121 31.92 20.64 -1.63
C GLY A 121 32.91 19.77 -2.39
N ALA A 122 33.11 18.55 -1.91
CA ALA A 122 33.96 17.58 -2.59
C ALA A 122 33.34 17.03 -3.90
N GLY A 123 32.03 17.25 -4.08
CA GLY A 123 31.24 16.60 -5.12
C GLY A 123 30.83 15.20 -4.71
N GLY A 124 29.95 14.62 -5.50
CA GLY A 124 29.39 13.30 -5.30
C GLY A 124 28.87 12.76 -6.62
N GLU A 125 27.79 11.99 -6.58
CA GLU A 125 27.12 11.50 -7.77
C GLU A 125 26.72 12.64 -8.72
N LEU A 126 26.94 12.45 -10.02
CA LEU A 126 26.49 13.41 -11.04
C LEU A 126 24.97 13.39 -11.10
N VAL A 127 24.35 14.55 -10.86
CA VAL A 127 22.90 14.66 -10.98
C VAL A 127 22.48 14.71 -12.46
N GLU A 128 21.40 14.03 -12.78
CA GLU A 128 20.79 14.04 -14.11
C GLU A 128 19.37 14.62 -13.99
N PHE A 129 19.09 15.69 -14.73
CA PHE A 129 17.79 16.34 -14.70
C PHE A 129 16.81 15.67 -15.66
N GLY A 130 15.54 15.55 -15.24
CA GLY A 130 14.48 14.99 -16.07
C GLY A 130 14.56 13.47 -16.28
N LYS A 131 15.49 12.79 -15.65
CA LYS A 131 15.57 11.33 -15.70
C LYS A 131 14.52 10.75 -14.76
N ALA A 132 13.62 9.94 -15.32
CA ALA A 132 12.67 9.18 -14.50
C ALA A 132 13.43 8.23 -13.56
N GLU A 133 13.03 8.17 -12.29
CA GLU A 133 13.57 7.16 -11.39
C GLU A 133 13.26 5.76 -11.91
N THR A 134 14.30 5.01 -12.24
CA THR A 134 14.16 3.59 -12.54
C THR A 134 14.12 2.84 -11.21
N VAL A 135 12.91 2.47 -10.76
CA VAL A 135 12.78 1.47 -9.71
C VAL A 135 12.96 0.11 -10.38
N GLU A 136 13.96 -0.64 -9.96
CA GLU A 136 14.16 -2.00 -10.47
C GLU A 136 12.94 -2.86 -10.16
N THR A 137 12.56 -3.72 -11.12
CA THR A 137 11.45 -4.65 -10.93
C THR A 137 11.87 -5.75 -9.96
N SER A 138 11.17 -5.84 -8.86
CA SER A 138 11.33 -6.88 -7.84
C SER A 138 10.31 -7.99 -8.07
N THR A 139 10.57 -9.18 -7.54
CA THR A 139 9.52 -10.21 -7.43
C THR A 139 8.58 -9.89 -6.28
N ILE A 140 7.36 -10.43 -6.34
CA ILE A 140 6.39 -10.25 -5.25
C ILE A 140 6.93 -10.81 -3.93
N ALA A 141 7.61 -11.95 -3.93
CA ALA A 141 8.24 -12.50 -2.72
C ALA A 141 9.27 -11.53 -2.11
N GLN A 142 10.13 -10.92 -2.95
CA GLN A 142 11.08 -9.91 -2.47
C GLN A 142 10.38 -8.71 -1.84
N VAL A 143 9.29 -8.22 -2.45
CA VAL A 143 8.50 -7.13 -1.87
C VAL A 143 7.86 -7.54 -0.55
N LEU A 144 7.32 -8.75 -0.45
CA LEU A 144 6.70 -9.24 0.77
C LEU A 144 7.70 -9.33 1.95
N ASP A 145 8.96 -9.64 1.70
CA ASP A 145 10.03 -9.73 2.70
C ASP A 145 10.70 -8.37 3.01
N SER A 146 10.48 -7.35 2.17
CA SER A 146 11.12 -6.05 2.29
C SER A 146 10.45 -5.14 3.32
N PRO A 147 11.06 -4.02 3.76
CA PRO A 147 10.42 -3.03 4.63
C PRO A 147 9.15 -2.43 3.99
N ILE A 148 8.16 -2.04 4.82
CA ILE A 148 7.00 -1.25 4.38
C ILE A 148 7.41 0.21 4.13
N ALA A 149 6.53 0.94 3.44
CA ALA A 149 6.67 2.37 3.09
C ALA A 149 7.77 2.69 2.05
N ALA A 150 8.63 1.76 1.67
CA ALA A 150 9.50 1.94 0.52
C ALA A 150 8.74 1.73 -0.79
N VAL A 151 9.21 2.37 -1.85
CA VAL A 151 8.64 2.24 -3.20
C VAL A 151 9.24 1.03 -3.89
N TYR A 152 8.38 0.15 -4.38
CA TYR A 152 8.74 -1.04 -5.16
C TYR A 152 8.04 -1.02 -6.49
N GLN A 153 8.59 -1.74 -7.44
CA GLN A 153 7.96 -2.05 -8.72
C GLN A 153 7.90 -3.56 -8.88
N VAL A 154 6.73 -4.08 -9.24
CA VAL A 154 6.54 -5.50 -9.57
C VAL A 154 5.81 -5.63 -10.89
N GLU A 155 6.01 -6.75 -11.59
CA GLU A 155 5.20 -7.14 -12.73
C GLU A 155 4.46 -8.44 -12.42
N GLY A 156 3.22 -8.54 -12.87
CA GLY A 156 2.42 -9.75 -12.66
C GLY A 156 1.10 -9.73 -13.39
N THR A 157 0.38 -10.85 -13.26
CA THR A 157 -0.96 -11.02 -13.83
C THR A 157 -2.02 -10.82 -12.77
N VAL A 158 -3.08 -10.09 -13.12
CA VAL A 158 -4.24 -9.90 -12.25
C VAL A 158 -5.05 -11.19 -12.16
N VAL A 159 -5.17 -11.75 -10.97
CA VAL A 159 -5.88 -13.02 -10.73
C VAL A 159 -7.25 -12.86 -10.05
N GLY A 160 -7.53 -11.68 -9.50
CA GLY A 160 -8.80 -11.37 -8.87
C GLY A 160 -8.97 -9.87 -8.72
N THR A 161 -10.23 -9.38 -8.77
CA THR A 161 -10.56 -7.96 -8.61
C THR A 161 -11.71 -7.77 -7.65
N HIS A 162 -11.72 -6.66 -6.94
CA HIS A 162 -12.87 -6.12 -6.23
C HIS A 162 -12.99 -4.61 -6.53
N SER A 163 -14.10 -3.96 -6.18
CA SER A 163 -14.36 -2.57 -6.59
C SER A 163 -13.32 -1.52 -6.10
N LYS A 164 -12.46 -1.89 -5.14
CA LYS A 164 -11.41 -1.00 -4.58
C LYS A 164 -10.01 -1.59 -4.69
N GLY A 165 -9.77 -2.59 -5.56
CA GLY A 165 -8.44 -3.16 -5.74
C GLY A 165 -8.41 -4.48 -6.47
N PHE A 166 -7.23 -5.08 -6.53
CA PHE A 166 -7.00 -6.32 -7.26
C PHE A 166 -5.83 -7.10 -6.68
N LEU A 167 -5.77 -8.38 -6.98
CA LEU A 167 -4.66 -9.27 -6.67
C LEU A 167 -3.74 -9.40 -7.87
N LEU A 168 -2.48 -9.06 -7.70
CA LEU A 168 -1.42 -9.26 -8.67
C LEU A 168 -0.62 -10.51 -8.30
N LYS A 169 -0.35 -11.36 -9.27
CA LYS A 169 0.39 -12.62 -9.11
C LYS A 169 1.56 -12.68 -10.07
N ASP A 170 2.71 -13.07 -9.56
CA ASP A 170 3.86 -13.56 -10.33
C ASP A 170 4.15 -15.04 -9.99
N GLU A 171 5.30 -15.57 -10.43
CA GLU A 171 5.72 -16.93 -10.12
C GLU A 171 6.09 -17.14 -8.64
N THR A 172 6.34 -16.06 -7.90
CA THR A 172 6.86 -16.08 -6.54
C THR A 172 5.81 -15.82 -5.47
N GLY A 173 4.67 -15.21 -5.84
CA GLY A 173 3.65 -14.88 -4.86
C GLY A 173 2.44 -14.15 -5.39
N ILE A 174 1.61 -13.71 -4.46
CA ILE A 174 0.42 -12.88 -4.72
C ILE A 174 0.42 -11.71 -3.75
N ILE A 175 0.12 -10.50 -4.25
CA ILE A 175 0.02 -9.30 -3.45
C ILE A 175 -1.26 -8.52 -3.79
N LEU A 176 -1.90 -7.94 -2.77
CA LEU A 176 -3.04 -7.06 -2.96
C LEU A 176 -2.56 -5.65 -3.35
N THR A 177 -3.24 -5.02 -4.30
CA THR A 177 -3.12 -3.60 -4.59
C THR A 177 -4.45 -2.94 -4.26
N PHE A 178 -4.48 -2.09 -3.22
CA PHE A 178 -5.65 -1.30 -2.88
C PHE A 178 -5.64 -0.02 -3.70
N LYS A 179 -6.57 0.08 -4.66
CA LYS A 179 -6.69 1.24 -5.55
C LYS A 179 -8.12 1.39 -6.04
N LYS A 180 -8.77 2.49 -5.67
CA LYS A 180 -10.11 2.82 -6.15
C LYS A 180 -10.07 3.17 -7.63
N ASN A 181 -11.16 2.88 -8.34
CA ASN A 181 -11.31 3.21 -9.77
C ASN A 181 -10.14 2.72 -10.64
N HIS A 182 -9.63 1.53 -10.33
CA HIS A 182 -8.41 1.00 -10.96
C HIS A 182 -8.58 0.64 -12.45
N GLY A 183 -9.80 0.35 -12.91
CA GLY A 183 -10.07 0.00 -14.32
C GLY A 183 -9.40 -1.30 -14.80
N VAL A 184 -8.96 -2.14 -13.88
CA VAL A 184 -8.19 -3.37 -14.14
C VAL A 184 -9.13 -4.57 -14.20
N ALA A 185 -8.85 -5.51 -15.09
CA ALA A 185 -9.59 -6.76 -15.26
C ALA A 185 -8.70 -7.99 -14.95
N VAL A 186 -9.34 -9.09 -14.56
CA VAL A 186 -8.65 -10.39 -14.45
C VAL A 186 -8.04 -10.76 -15.78
N GLY A 187 -6.77 -11.18 -15.77
CA GLY A 187 -5.97 -11.47 -16.95
C GLY A 187 -5.14 -10.30 -17.46
N ASP A 188 -5.30 -9.08 -16.95
CA ASP A 188 -4.38 -7.99 -17.27
C ASP A 188 -2.99 -8.29 -16.72
N VAL A 189 -1.95 -8.06 -17.53
CA VAL A 189 -0.56 -8.07 -17.08
C VAL A 189 -0.16 -6.64 -16.81
N LEU A 190 0.27 -6.37 -15.58
CA LEU A 190 0.53 -5.01 -15.10
C LEU A 190 1.91 -4.90 -14.49
N THR A 191 2.55 -3.77 -14.71
CA THR A 191 3.56 -3.23 -13.81
C THR A 191 2.88 -2.35 -12.76
N VAL A 192 3.13 -2.64 -11.49
CA VAL A 192 2.64 -1.86 -10.34
C VAL A 192 3.84 -1.25 -9.65
N LYS A 193 3.86 0.08 -9.52
CA LYS A 193 4.91 0.83 -8.81
C LYS A 193 4.28 1.65 -7.69
N GLY A 194 4.76 1.49 -6.47
CA GLY A 194 4.21 2.23 -5.33
C GLY A 194 4.82 1.84 -3.98
N ALA A 195 4.41 2.57 -2.96
CA ALA A 195 4.76 2.22 -1.59
C ALA A 195 3.84 1.13 -1.04
N THR A 196 4.38 0.31 -0.15
CA THR A 196 3.62 -0.74 0.52
C THR A 196 3.18 -0.33 1.92
N SER A 197 2.10 -0.92 2.37
CA SER A 197 1.54 -0.79 3.73
C SER A 197 1.07 -2.16 4.22
N VAL A 198 0.63 -2.23 5.48
CA VAL A 198 0.02 -3.45 6.03
C VAL A 198 -1.45 -3.18 6.32
N TYR A 199 -2.32 -4.07 5.86
CA TYR A 199 -3.74 -4.09 6.19
C TYR A 199 -4.23 -5.52 6.36
N GLY A 200 -5.04 -5.77 7.40
CA GLY A 200 -5.53 -7.11 7.71
C GLY A 200 -4.44 -8.15 7.97
N GLY A 201 -3.26 -7.73 8.44
CA GLY A 201 -2.10 -8.59 8.65
C GLY A 201 -1.30 -8.88 7.38
N LEU A 202 -1.68 -8.35 6.22
CA LEU A 202 -1.02 -8.59 4.94
C LEU A 202 -0.40 -7.32 4.38
N LYS A 203 0.76 -7.47 3.74
CA LYS A 203 1.39 -6.38 2.98
C LYS A 203 0.65 -6.19 1.67
N GLN A 204 0.44 -4.92 1.29
CA GLN A 204 -0.25 -4.52 0.07
C GLN A 204 0.35 -3.24 -0.51
N PHE A 205 0.16 -3.03 -1.80
CA PHE A 205 0.36 -1.73 -2.42
C PHE A 205 -0.79 -0.78 -2.07
N GLY A 206 -0.46 0.52 -1.90
CA GLY A 206 -1.42 1.55 -1.55
C GLY A 206 -2.13 2.20 -2.74
N GLU A 207 -3.12 3.05 -2.45
CA GLU A 207 -3.98 3.72 -3.44
C GLU A 207 -3.21 4.62 -4.43
N THR A 208 -2.07 5.17 -4.03
CA THR A 208 -1.24 6.05 -4.86
C THR A 208 -0.36 5.31 -5.87
N SER A 209 -0.39 3.97 -5.89
CA SER A 209 0.41 3.18 -6.81
C SER A 209 0.11 3.50 -8.28
N GLU A 210 1.15 3.56 -9.08
CA GLU A 210 1.09 3.72 -10.52
C GLU A 210 0.87 2.36 -11.16
N LEU A 211 0.01 2.30 -12.19
CA LEU A 211 -0.32 1.08 -12.92
C LEU A 211 0.02 1.27 -14.39
N THR A 212 0.77 0.35 -14.96
CA THR A 212 1.04 0.30 -16.39
C THR A 212 0.64 -1.06 -16.92
N LYS A 213 -0.34 -1.11 -17.84
CA LYS A 213 -0.72 -2.37 -18.51
C LYS A 213 0.30 -2.70 -19.58
N THR A 214 0.92 -3.87 -19.43
CA THR A 214 1.97 -4.37 -20.35
C THR A 214 1.45 -5.47 -21.27
N GLY A 215 0.31 -6.10 -20.93
CA GLY A 215 -0.25 -7.18 -21.74
C GLY A 215 -1.52 -7.78 -21.15
N THR A 216 -1.82 -8.98 -21.64
CA THR A 216 -2.90 -9.84 -21.13
C THR A 216 -2.45 -11.29 -21.10
N ALA A 217 -2.96 -12.07 -20.13
CA ALA A 217 -2.72 -13.50 -19.99
C ALA A 217 -4.01 -14.23 -19.61
N SER A 218 -4.08 -15.51 -19.92
CA SER A 218 -5.15 -16.37 -19.45
C SER A 218 -4.94 -16.70 -17.97
N VAL A 219 -6.00 -16.61 -17.17
CA VAL A 219 -5.98 -16.95 -15.75
C VAL A 219 -6.82 -18.19 -15.51
N THR A 220 -6.18 -19.23 -14.95
CA THR A 220 -6.89 -20.38 -14.38
C THR A 220 -6.79 -20.27 -12.87
N GLN A 221 -7.94 -20.27 -12.19
CA GLN A 221 -7.97 -20.28 -10.73
C GLN A 221 -7.47 -21.62 -10.21
N PRO A 222 -6.73 -21.64 -9.10
CA PRO A 222 -6.36 -22.89 -8.43
C PRO A 222 -7.60 -23.58 -7.87
N THR A 223 -7.46 -24.85 -7.47
CA THR A 223 -8.51 -25.51 -6.69
C THR A 223 -8.67 -24.77 -5.36
N ALA A 224 -9.90 -24.39 -5.03
CA ALA A 224 -10.17 -23.71 -3.78
C ALA A 224 -9.97 -24.65 -2.58
N GLU A 225 -9.27 -24.16 -1.56
CA GLU A 225 -9.15 -24.84 -0.27
C GLU A 225 -10.49 -24.73 0.47
N GLU A 226 -11.06 -25.87 0.90
CA GLU A 226 -12.28 -25.86 1.71
C GLU A 226 -11.97 -25.33 3.10
N PHE A 227 -12.61 -24.20 3.45
CA PHE A 227 -12.47 -23.59 4.77
C PHE A 227 -13.60 -24.00 5.68
N THR A 228 -13.25 -24.71 6.74
CA THR A 228 -14.13 -25.07 7.86
C THR A 228 -14.01 -24.05 8.99
N ALA A 229 -14.83 -24.16 10.04
CA ALA A 229 -14.69 -23.36 11.26
C ALA A 229 -13.24 -23.36 11.80
N ALA A 230 -12.61 -24.53 11.87
CA ALA A 230 -11.23 -24.66 12.31
C ALA A 230 -10.23 -23.94 11.37
N SER A 231 -10.49 -23.91 10.05
CA SER A 231 -9.67 -23.20 9.09
C SER A 231 -9.80 -21.68 9.29
N PHE A 232 -11.00 -21.17 9.60
CA PHE A 232 -11.22 -19.76 9.95
C PHE A 232 -10.42 -19.34 11.18
N ASP A 233 -10.48 -20.12 12.25
CA ASP A 233 -9.74 -19.85 13.50
C ASP A 233 -8.22 -19.91 13.28
N ALA A 234 -7.73 -20.88 12.52
CA ALA A 234 -6.32 -21.00 12.18
C ALA A 234 -5.83 -19.85 11.30
N TYR A 235 -6.67 -19.36 10.37
CA TYR A 235 -6.33 -18.27 9.49
C TYR A 235 -6.13 -16.93 10.22
N VAL A 236 -6.86 -16.70 11.33
CA VAL A 236 -6.70 -15.50 12.17
C VAL A 236 -5.28 -15.43 12.76
N ALA A 237 -4.69 -16.55 13.11
CA ALA A 237 -3.36 -16.61 13.70
C ALA A 237 -2.23 -16.37 12.68
N ALA A 238 -2.44 -16.77 11.41
CA ALA A 238 -1.45 -16.68 10.34
C ALA A 238 -2.11 -16.34 9.00
N PRO A 239 -2.58 -15.08 8.81
CA PRO A 239 -3.23 -14.69 7.56
C PRO A 239 -2.26 -14.74 6.39
N CYS A 240 -2.74 -15.23 5.25
CA CYS A 240 -2.02 -15.23 3.98
C CYS A 240 -3.03 -15.22 2.81
N ILE A 241 -2.59 -14.83 1.62
CA ILE A 241 -3.48 -14.87 0.46
C ILE A 241 -3.64 -16.31 0.01
N LYS A 242 -4.88 -16.82 0.08
CA LYS A 242 -5.26 -18.18 -0.34
C LYS A 242 -6.56 -18.17 -1.11
N TYR A 243 -6.68 -19.02 -2.13
CA TYR A 243 -7.94 -19.24 -2.82
C TYR A 243 -8.77 -20.27 -2.07
N VAL A 244 -9.91 -19.85 -1.56
CA VAL A 244 -10.70 -20.58 -0.57
C VAL A 244 -12.16 -20.71 -0.99
N LYS A 245 -12.84 -21.69 -0.39
CA LYS A 245 -14.28 -21.90 -0.52
C LYS A 245 -14.85 -22.23 0.86
N TYR A 246 -15.95 -21.59 1.22
CA TYR A 246 -16.63 -21.83 2.49
C TYR A 246 -18.14 -21.56 2.37
N SER A 247 -18.91 -22.15 3.27
CA SER A 247 -20.36 -21.99 3.33
C SER A 247 -20.76 -21.28 4.61
N GLY A 248 -21.87 -20.52 4.54
CA GLY A 248 -22.45 -19.87 5.70
C GLY A 248 -23.65 -19.02 5.34
N PHE A 249 -24.24 -18.36 6.33
CA PHE A 249 -25.43 -17.53 6.17
C PHE A 249 -25.02 -16.08 5.88
N LEU A 250 -25.44 -15.56 4.72
CA LEU A 250 -25.09 -14.23 4.24
C LEU A 250 -26.08 -13.18 4.72
N THR A 251 -25.54 -12.15 5.38
CA THR A 251 -26.30 -10.96 5.82
C THR A 251 -25.64 -9.69 5.32
N SER A 252 -26.33 -8.56 5.47
CA SER A 252 -25.74 -7.25 5.19
C SER A 252 -26.16 -6.21 6.24
N TYR A 253 -25.33 -5.21 6.43
CA TYR A 253 -25.63 -4.01 7.19
C TYR A 253 -24.97 -2.79 6.56
N GLN A 254 -25.46 -1.62 6.91
CA GLN A 254 -24.88 -0.35 6.48
C GLN A 254 -24.27 0.33 7.71
N ASP A 255 -23.02 0.77 7.59
CA ASP A 255 -22.33 1.48 8.65
C ASP A 255 -22.74 2.98 8.72
N ASN A 256 -22.18 3.71 9.68
CA ASN A 256 -22.49 5.12 9.94
C ASN A 256 -21.93 6.09 8.86
N ILE A 257 -21.12 5.61 7.94
CA ILE A 257 -20.65 6.35 6.75
C ILE A 257 -21.31 5.87 5.45
N TYR A 258 -22.44 5.16 5.59
CA TYR A 258 -23.27 4.66 4.49
C TYR A 258 -22.58 3.62 3.60
N GLN A 259 -21.54 2.92 4.09
CA GLN A 259 -20.93 1.80 3.38
C GLN A 259 -21.69 0.51 3.70
N TRP A 260 -22.01 -0.27 2.67
CA TRP A 260 -22.58 -1.60 2.81
C TRP A 260 -21.49 -2.62 3.13
N HIS A 261 -21.77 -3.46 4.12
CA HIS A 261 -21.00 -4.61 4.51
C HIS A 261 -21.80 -5.88 4.27
N TYR A 262 -21.13 -6.93 3.87
CA TYR A 262 -21.70 -8.22 3.57
C TYR A 262 -20.95 -9.27 4.37
N ASP A 263 -21.61 -9.86 5.34
CA ASP A 263 -21.02 -10.77 6.31
C ASP A 263 -21.61 -12.17 6.19
N VAL A 264 -20.76 -13.17 6.31
CA VAL A 264 -21.13 -14.58 6.24
C VAL A 264 -20.84 -15.22 7.59
N THR A 265 -21.90 -15.59 8.31
CA THR A 265 -21.79 -16.36 9.53
C THR A 265 -21.52 -17.81 9.21
N VAL A 266 -20.41 -18.34 9.70
CA VAL A 266 -19.99 -19.74 9.52
C VAL A 266 -20.20 -20.50 10.81
N ASP A 267 -20.90 -21.62 10.73
CA ASP A 267 -21.20 -22.42 11.91
C ASP A 267 -19.93 -22.98 12.57
N GLY A 268 -19.87 -22.92 13.89
CA GLY A 268 -18.78 -23.49 14.69
C GLY A 268 -17.55 -22.58 14.88
N THR A 269 -17.58 -21.34 14.40
CA THR A 269 -16.55 -20.34 14.70
C THR A 269 -17.16 -18.98 15.03
N ALA A 270 -16.43 -18.17 15.81
CA ALA A 270 -16.78 -16.76 16.05
C ALA A 270 -16.20 -15.81 14.99
N VAL A 271 -15.38 -16.30 14.08
CA VAL A 271 -14.80 -15.53 12.99
C VAL A 271 -15.82 -15.39 11.85
N VAL A 272 -16.11 -14.16 11.46
CA VAL A 272 -17.09 -13.86 10.42
C VAL A 272 -16.39 -13.76 9.06
N GLY A 273 -16.94 -14.38 8.03
CA GLY A 273 -16.54 -14.13 6.65
C GLY A 273 -17.02 -12.75 6.22
N SER A 274 -16.16 -11.91 5.64
CA SER A 274 -16.53 -10.58 5.15
C SER A 274 -16.20 -10.44 3.68
N LEU A 275 -17.19 -10.10 2.85
CA LEU A 275 -17.02 -9.93 1.41
C LEU A 275 -16.43 -8.54 1.15
N SER A 276 -15.14 -8.49 0.83
CA SER A 276 -14.41 -7.23 0.67
C SER A 276 -14.78 -6.56 -0.66
N TYR A 277 -15.50 -5.44 -0.58
CA TYR A 277 -15.82 -4.57 -1.72
C TYR A 277 -16.26 -5.33 -2.98
N PRO A 278 -17.23 -6.25 -2.91
CA PRO A 278 -17.58 -7.12 -4.03
C PRO A 278 -17.92 -6.33 -5.28
N ASN A 279 -17.54 -6.85 -6.46
CA ASN A 279 -17.89 -6.26 -7.72
C ASN A 279 -19.42 -6.33 -7.93
N SER A 280 -19.99 -5.32 -8.54
CA SER A 280 -21.45 -5.27 -8.82
C SER A 280 -21.94 -6.42 -9.69
N THR A 281 -21.07 -7.00 -10.51
CA THR A 281 -21.35 -8.16 -11.35
C THR A 281 -21.70 -9.42 -10.56
N LEU A 282 -21.27 -9.51 -9.29
CA LEU A 282 -21.61 -10.62 -8.41
C LEU A 282 -23.05 -10.61 -7.89
N ASN A 283 -23.74 -9.46 -8.03
CA ASN A 283 -25.13 -9.27 -7.60
C ASN A 283 -25.40 -9.82 -6.17
N VAL A 284 -24.54 -9.48 -5.22
CA VAL A 284 -24.53 -10.02 -3.84
C VAL A 284 -25.89 -9.93 -3.16
N THR A 285 -26.65 -8.87 -3.47
CA THR A 285 -27.97 -8.64 -2.87
C THR A 285 -29.00 -9.73 -3.17
N SER A 286 -28.85 -10.48 -4.28
CA SER A 286 -29.73 -11.61 -4.61
C SER A 286 -29.52 -12.85 -3.75
N TYR A 287 -28.44 -12.88 -2.97
CA TYR A 287 -28.05 -13.98 -2.09
C TYR A 287 -28.29 -13.69 -0.60
N LEU A 288 -28.79 -12.49 -0.25
CA LEU A 288 -29.02 -12.09 1.13
C LEU A 288 -30.04 -12.98 1.83
N ASP A 289 -29.82 -13.15 3.14
CA ASP A 289 -30.67 -13.93 4.05
C ASP A 289 -30.79 -15.41 3.61
N ARG A 290 -29.71 -15.95 3.05
CA ARG A 290 -29.62 -17.32 2.55
C ARG A 290 -28.28 -17.97 2.94
N ASN A 291 -28.29 -19.29 2.99
CA ASN A 291 -27.07 -20.06 3.02
C ASN A 291 -26.41 -20.06 1.64
N VAL A 292 -25.16 -19.68 1.61
CA VAL A 292 -24.36 -19.49 0.40
C VAL A 292 -23.05 -20.25 0.48
N ILE A 293 -22.49 -20.51 -0.69
CA ILE A 293 -21.12 -20.94 -0.87
C ILE A 293 -20.36 -19.76 -1.46
N ILE A 294 -19.33 -19.30 -0.77
CA ILE A 294 -18.43 -18.26 -1.19
C ILE A 294 -17.16 -18.87 -1.72
N THR A 295 -16.74 -18.49 -2.92
CA THR A 295 -15.43 -18.83 -3.46
C THR A 295 -14.68 -17.53 -3.76
N GLY A 296 -13.39 -17.47 -3.38
CA GLY A 296 -12.59 -16.28 -3.58
C GLY A 296 -11.24 -16.36 -2.88
N TYR A 297 -10.55 -15.24 -2.84
CA TYR A 297 -9.27 -15.14 -2.14
C TYR A 297 -9.47 -14.58 -0.74
N ALA A 298 -9.05 -15.32 0.28
CA ALA A 298 -8.85 -14.78 1.62
C ALA A 298 -7.71 -13.76 1.58
N ILE A 299 -7.97 -12.52 2.00
CA ILE A 299 -7.07 -11.36 1.85
C ILE A 299 -6.82 -10.64 3.19
N GLY A 300 -6.77 -11.40 4.27
CA GLY A 300 -6.41 -10.88 5.59
C GLY A 300 -7.56 -10.88 6.59
N VAL A 301 -7.25 -10.42 7.79
CA VAL A 301 -8.16 -10.39 8.94
C VAL A 301 -8.26 -8.98 9.50
N THR A 302 -9.48 -8.51 9.75
CA THR A 302 -9.76 -7.23 10.39
C THR A 302 -10.62 -7.39 11.64
N GLY A 303 -10.88 -6.29 12.33
CA GLY A 303 -11.69 -6.25 13.53
C GLY A 303 -10.91 -6.51 14.83
N ASN A 304 -11.40 -5.93 15.92
CA ASN A 304 -10.78 -6.05 17.25
C ASN A 304 -11.47 -7.16 18.07
N ASP A 305 -12.70 -6.96 18.47
CA ASP A 305 -13.46 -7.93 19.28
C ASP A 305 -14.00 -9.07 18.40
N THR A 306 -14.72 -8.74 17.33
CA THR A 306 -15.10 -9.68 16.28
C THR A 306 -14.04 -9.69 15.19
N LYS A 307 -13.56 -10.87 14.83
CA LYS A 307 -12.61 -11.06 13.72
C LYS A 307 -13.34 -11.30 12.42
N TYR A 308 -12.91 -10.60 11.38
CA TYR A 308 -13.47 -10.71 10.03
C TYR A 308 -12.40 -11.25 9.09
N LEU A 309 -12.67 -12.42 8.51
CA LEU A 309 -11.87 -12.94 7.39
C LEU A 309 -12.32 -12.23 6.12
N ASN A 310 -11.49 -11.34 5.62
CA ASN A 310 -11.78 -10.59 4.40
C ASN A 310 -11.59 -11.48 3.16
N THR A 311 -12.59 -11.50 2.29
CA THR A 311 -12.57 -12.29 1.06
C THR A 311 -12.79 -11.42 -0.17
N LEU A 312 -11.84 -11.44 -1.11
CA LEU A 312 -12.05 -10.97 -2.47
C LEU A 312 -12.82 -12.08 -3.22
N VAL A 313 -14.10 -11.84 -3.42
CA VAL A 313 -15.02 -12.87 -3.94
C VAL A 313 -14.90 -13.01 -5.45
N THR A 314 -14.85 -14.26 -5.93
CA THR A 314 -14.88 -14.59 -7.36
C THR A 314 -16.20 -15.23 -7.78
N SER A 315 -16.88 -15.97 -6.89
CA SER A 315 -18.22 -16.48 -7.10
C SER A 315 -19.03 -16.59 -5.81
N ILE A 316 -20.35 -16.53 -5.95
CA ILE A 316 -21.32 -16.80 -4.89
C ILE A 316 -22.35 -17.77 -5.49
N GLU A 317 -22.64 -18.83 -4.76
CA GLU A 317 -23.63 -19.82 -5.12
C GLU A 317 -24.57 -20.06 -3.93
N PHE A 318 -25.81 -20.45 -4.18
CA PHE A 318 -26.67 -20.95 -3.10
C PHE A 318 -26.09 -22.28 -2.60
N ALA A 319 -25.99 -22.45 -1.30
CA ALA A 319 -25.81 -23.78 -0.73
C ALA A 319 -27.06 -24.60 -1.09
N GLU A 320 -26.88 -25.83 -1.56
CA GLU A 320 -28.01 -26.69 -1.86
C GLU A 320 -28.94 -26.70 -0.66
N ALA A 321 -30.22 -26.44 -0.88
CA ALA A 321 -31.22 -26.61 0.15
C ALA A 321 -31.12 -28.07 0.63
N GLU A 322 -31.03 -28.28 1.96
CA GLU A 322 -31.35 -29.59 2.50
C GLU A 322 -32.64 -30.03 1.78
N GLN A 323 -32.57 -31.15 1.04
CA GLN A 323 -33.76 -31.68 0.40
C GLN A 323 -34.83 -31.76 1.48
N CYS A 324 -35.96 -31.06 1.27
CA CYS A 324 -37.12 -31.24 2.12
C CYS A 324 -37.31 -32.75 2.25
N PRO A 325 -37.44 -33.30 3.46
CA PRO A 325 -37.75 -34.70 3.60
C PRO A 325 -38.99 -35.01 2.73
N ASP A 326 -38.77 -35.96 1.85
CA ASP A 326 -39.64 -36.52 0.83
C ASP A 326 -41.16 -36.21 1.08
N GLU A 327 -41.84 -35.54 0.15
CA GLU A 327 -43.30 -35.27 0.18
C GLU A 327 -44.16 -36.53 0.28
N SER A 328 -43.53 -37.74 0.30
CA SER A 328 -44.21 -39.04 0.47
C SER A 328 -44.88 -39.19 1.86
N GLN A 329 -44.63 -38.26 2.80
CA GLN A 329 -45.27 -38.19 4.13
C GLN A 329 -46.36 -37.10 4.20
N ALA A 330 -46.96 -36.69 3.11
CA ALA A 330 -48.10 -35.81 3.12
C ALA A 330 -49.23 -36.42 3.96
N ILE A 331 -49.49 -35.79 5.12
CA ILE A 331 -50.62 -36.18 6.00
C ILE A 331 -51.92 -35.93 5.24
N THR A 332 -52.59 -36.96 4.84
CA THR A 332 -53.93 -36.88 4.29
C THR A 332 -54.89 -36.53 5.42
N VAL A 333 -55.31 -35.29 5.54
CA VAL A 333 -56.39 -34.90 6.42
C VAL A 333 -57.69 -35.44 5.79
N LYS A 334 -58.29 -36.44 6.40
CA LYS A 334 -59.63 -36.86 6.09
C LYS A 334 -60.61 -35.82 6.69
N GLU A 335 -61.46 -35.28 5.82
CA GLU A 335 -62.63 -34.50 6.24
C GLU A 335 -63.61 -35.34 7.10
#